data_ce7366e0c0f6f7db0995b34191e338a9
#
_entry.id   ce7366e0c0f6f7db0995b34191e338a9
#
_cell.length_a   1.000
_cell.length_b   1.000
_cell.length_c   1.000
_cell.angle_alpha   90.00
_cell.angle_beta   90.00
_cell.angle_gamma   90.00
#
_symmetry.space_group_name_H-M   'P 1'
#
loop_
_entity.id
_entity.type
_entity.pdbx_description
1 polymer ?
#
loop_
_entity_poly.entity_id
_entity_poly.type
_entity_poly.pdbx_seq_one_letter_code
_entity_poly.pdbx_strand_id
1 'polypeptide(L)'
;MKPADPSPVASAGERIAPSRLQRLANTAAGIGVVLALACGALAVGASSAHAAAAIVIVNLNEPGVGFNDPTPATPVGGNPGTTLGQQRLNAFQRAADIWGATLTSSVPIRIGASFEPLSCNATSAVLGSAGANEIWANFTNAPRTDTWYPSALASKLAGTDQATPGQPHILARFNSRLGLFPDCLPGAGFYLGLDRNFGDGIDLVTVLLHEFAHGLGFQTFTDDETGEEIDNLPSIWDYYLLDNRLNRTWVELTPAQRAASAVTWCGLSWNGPIVTANVPRVLAPSSNLTVSGAAAGGAAGDYQVGDASFGPPLSNTPVRGQLMPVVDQANGTGLACTPLNSTNALAVRGNVALVDRGTCDFVVKAANVQAAGAIGMVVADNQPGDVSGLSGNDPSIAIPSVRVTQTDGARLKEALQRRSRTRSGVVASLGLNTTRLAGTDAQGRILLYTPSIYSPGSTVSHYTTEAKPNQLMEPSINDDLTHEVTPPRDLTYPLLQDIGW
;
A
#
# COMPACT_ATOMS: atom_id res chain seq x y z
N MET A 1 -4.54 -19.91 -20.75
CA MET A 1 -5.60 -20.16 -19.77
C MET A 1 -5.84 -18.83 -19.07
N LYS A 2 -7.01 -18.22 -19.23
CA LYS A 2 -7.37 -16.96 -18.54
C LYS A 2 -7.52 -17.28 -17.03
N PRO A 3 -6.99 -16.48 -16.11
CA PRO A 3 -7.36 -16.61 -14.70
C PRO A 3 -8.81 -16.16 -14.54
N ALA A 4 -9.54 -16.88 -13.71
CA ALA A 4 -10.92 -16.56 -13.39
C ALA A 4 -10.96 -15.27 -12.56
N ASP A 5 -11.79 -14.38 -13.02
CA ASP A 5 -12.14 -13.08 -12.46
C ASP A 5 -12.80 -13.24 -11.07
N PRO A 6 -12.32 -12.60 -10.02
CA PRO A 6 -13.12 -12.39 -8.83
C PRO A 6 -13.88 -11.08 -8.98
N SER A 7 -14.92 -11.08 -9.83
CA SER A 7 -15.86 -9.96 -9.82
C SER A 7 -16.51 -9.85 -8.44
N PRO A 8 -16.62 -8.66 -7.84
CA PRO A 8 -17.45 -8.47 -6.67
C PRO A 8 -18.89 -8.78 -7.04
N VAL A 9 -19.53 -9.65 -6.28
CA VAL A 9 -20.96 -9.92 -6.42
C VAL A 9 -21.70 -8.69 -5.91
N ALA A 10 -21.98 -7.73 -6.79
CA ALA A 10 -22.91 -6.66 -6.52
C ALA A 10 -24.34 -7.22 -6.61
N SER A 11 -25.00 -7.40 -5.47
CA SER A 11 -26.46 -7.60 -5.48
C SER A 11 -27.12 -6.23 -5.52
N ALA A 12 -27.77 -5.92 -6.63
CA ALA A 12 -28.60 -4.74 -6.77
C ALA A 12 -29.80 -4.84 -5.81
N GLY A 13 -29.76 -4.08 -4.72
CA GLY A 13 -30.91 -3.87 -3.85
C GLY A 13 -31.94 -2.97 -4.53
N GLU A 14 -33.16 -3.49 -4.70
CA GLU A 14 -34.32 -2.77 -5.25
C GLU A 14 -34.61 -1.48 -4.48
N ARG A 15 -34.85 -0.40 -5.19
CA ARG A 15 -35.27 0.90 -4.63
C ARG A 15 -36.69 0.78 -4.09
N ILE A 16 -36.88 0.92 -2.79
CA ILE A 16 -38.20 1.20 -2.21
C ILE A 16 -38.36 2.71 -2.12
N ALA A 17 -39.26 3.26 -2.92
CA ALA A 17 -39.67 4.65 -2.86
C ALA A 17 -40.43 4.95 -1.55
N PRO A 18 -40.24 6.11 -0.89
CA PRO A 18 -40.99 6.46 0.31
C PRO A 18 -42.40 6.86 -0.04
N SER A 19 -43.40 6.14 0.46
CA SER A 19 -44.81 6.50 0.44
C SER A 19 -45.08 7.69 1.36
N ARG A 20 -45.76 8.69 0.83
CA ARG A 20 -46.36 9.82 1.58
C ARG A 20 -47.49 9.33 2.49
N LEU A 21 -47.44 9.78 3.75
CA LEU A 21 -48.58 9.96 4.66
C LEU A 21 -48.01 10.56 5.94
N GLN A 22 -48.42 11.58 6.53
CA GLN A 22 -49.62 12.37 6.69
C GLN A 22 -49.37 13.36 7.85
N ARG A 23 -49.55 14.62 7.63
CA ARG A 23 -49.57 15.66 8.68
C ARG A 23 -50.84 15.51 9.52
N LEU A 24 -50.70 15.59 10.82
CA LEU A 24 -51.76 16.11 11.67
C LEU A 24 -51.18 16.96 12.81
N ALA A 25 -51.57 18.19 12.82
CA ALA A 25 -51.34 19.17 13.88
C ALA A 25 -52.26 18.89 15.08
N ASN A 26 -51.78 19.15 16.28
CA ASN A 26 -52.67 19.60 17.34
C ASN A 26 -51.93 20.56 18.27
N THR A 27 -52.47 21.77 18.29
CA THR A 27 -52.22 22.86 19.22
C THR A 27 -52.95 22.59 20.56
N ALA A 28 -52.26 22.83 21.67
CA ALA A 28 -52.92 23.21 22.92
C ALA A 28 -51.98 24.07 23.76
N ALA A 29 -52.45 25.26 24.04
CA ALA A 29 -51.84 26.25 24.90
C ALA A 29 -52.14 25.94 26.37
N GLY A 30 -51.21 26.25 27.26
CA GLY A 30 -51.39 26.24 28.70
C GLY A 30 -50.36 27.11 29.40
N ILE A 31 -50.83 28.23 29.94
CA ILE A 31 -50.10 29.26 30.69
C ILE A 31 -49.80 28.75 32.12
N GLY A 32 -48.60 29.01 32.62
CA GLY A 32 -48.25 28.71 34.02
C GLY A 32 -46.86 29.27 34.44
N VAL A 33 -46.88 30.49 34.89
CA VAL A 33 -46.13 31.19 35.97
C VAL A 33 -44.68 30.79 36.29
N VAL A 34 -43.84 31.82 36.23
CA VAL A 34 -42.43 31.99 36.61
C VAL A 34 -42.14 31.66 38.08
N LEU A 35 -41.06 30.90 38.31
CA LEU A 35 -40.19 31.06 39.49
C LEU A 35 -38.75 30.94 39.07
N ALA A 36 -38.00 32.04 39.13
CA ALA A 36 -36.57 32.10 38.88
C ALA A 36 -35.81 31.53 40.09
N LEU A 37 -35.09 30.47 39.88
CA LEU A 37 -33.97 30.04 40.74
C LEU A 37 -32.74 29.92 39.87
N ALA A 38 -31.79 30.83 40.07
CA ALA A 38 -30.47 30.78 39.47
C ALA A 38 -29.67 29.62 40.08
N CYS A 39 -29.61 28.51 39.39
CA CYS A 39 -28.58 27.51 39.58
C CYS A 39 -27.65 27.56 38.33
N GLY A 40 -26.44 28.08 38.54
CA GLY A 40 -25.38 28.01 37.54
C GLY A 40 -25.08 26.54 37.19
N ALA A 41 -25.68 26.05 36.10
CA ALA A 41 -25.26 24.79 35.48
C ALA A 41 -24.01 25.08 34.68
N LEU A 42 -22.86 24.65 35.21
CA LEU A 42 -21.70 24.32 34.40
C LEU A 42 -22.17 23.28 33.36
N ALA A 43 -22.40 23.70 32.16
CA ALA A 43 -22.51 22.82 31.02
C ALA A 43 -21.12 22.25 30.78
N VAL A 44 -20.78 21.19 31.50
CA VAL A 44 -19.74 20.26 31.08
C VAL A 44 -20.27 19.71 29.76
N GLY A 45 -19.72 20.20 28.67
CA GLY A 45 -19.95 19.58 27.36
C GLY A 45 -19.62 18.12 27.47
N ALA A 46 -20.63 17.26 27.54
CA ALA A 46 -20.45 15.83 27.31
C ALA A 46 -19.95 15.70 25.88
N SER A 47 -18.62 15.68 25.71
CA SER A 47 -18.04 15.05 24.54
C SER A 47 -18.66 13.67 24.51
N SER A 48 -19.51 13.41 23.52
CA SER A 48 -19.98 12.06 23.21
C SER A 48 -18.72 11.24 22.99
N ALA A 49 -18.32 10.45 24.00
CA ALA A 49 -17.31 9.44 23.81
C ALA A 49 -17.87 8.50 22.75
N HIS A 50 -17.40 8.64 21.51
CA HIS A 50 -17.72 7.69 20.47
C HIS A 50 -17.22 6.32 20.95
N ALA A 51 -18.13 5.37 21.07
CA ALA A 51 -17.79 4.01 21.48
C ALA A 51 -16.82 3.39 20.44
N ALA A 52 -15.81 2.70 20.91
CA ALA A 52 -14.95 1.85 20.07
C ALA A 52 -15.84 0.90 19.24
N ALA A 53 -15.47 0.65 17.99
CA ALA A 53 -16.27 -0.20 17.12
C ALA A 53 -16.20 -1.65 17.56
N ALA A 54 -17.35 -2.32 17.67
CA ALA A 54 -17.40 -3.77 17.84
C ALA A 54 -17.20 -4.44 16.47
N ILE A 55 -16.16 -5.26 16.33
CA ILE A 55 -15.93 -6.08 15.12
C ILE A 55 -16.15 -7.54 15.46
N VAL A 56 -17.03 -8.20 14.72
CA VAL A 56 -17.46 -9.58 14.96
C VAL A 56 -17.04 -10.47 13.79
N ILE A 57 -16.24 -11.48 14.07
CA ILE A 57 -15.85 -12.49 13.08
C ILE A 57 -16.95 -13.54 12.96
N VAL A 58 -17.50 -13.67 11.76
CA VAL A 58 -18.49 -14.69 11.40
C VAL A 58 -17.76 -15.81 10.65
N ASN A 59 -17.69 -16.98 11.30
CA ASN A 59 -17.04 -18.15 10.73
C ASN A 59 -17.90 -18.74 9.59
N LEU A 60 -17.37 -18.74 8.37
CA LEU A 60 -18.02 -19.28 7.18
C LEU A 60 -17.45 -20.65 6.75
N ASN A 61 -16.52 -21.23 7.53
CA ASN A 61 -15.95 -22.52 7.20
C ASN A 61 -16.86 -23.68 7.62
N GLU A 62 -16.86 -24.72 6.79
CA GLU A 62 -17.46 -26.01 7.11
C GLU A 62 -16.74 -26.72 8.28
N PRO A 63 -17.38 -27.70 8.94
CA PRO A 63 -16.73 -28.49 9.97
C PRO A 63 -15.42 -29.15 9.50
N GLY A 64 -14.39 -29.10 10.33
CA GLY A 64 -13.10 -29.76 10.10
C GLY A 64 -12.09 -28.96 9.24
N VAL A 65 -12.46 -27.78 8.74
CA VAL A 65 -11.56 -26.94 7.92
C VAL A 65 -11.47 -25.50 8.44
N GLY A 66 -10.46 -24.78 8.05
CA GLY A 66 -10.30 -23.36 8.34
C GLY A 66 -10.28 -23.05 9.84
N PHE A 67 -11.28 -22.31 10.33
CA PHE A 67 -11.45 -22.03 11.76
C PHE A 67 -11.95 -23.23 12.56
N ASN A 68 -12.49 -24.24 11.89
CA ASN A 68 -12.96 -25.49 12.49
C ASN A 68 -11.94 -26.64 12.35
N ASP A 69 -10.70 -26.35 11.94
CA ASP A 69 -9.60 -27.29 11.77
C ASP A 69 -9.16 -27.83 13.14
N PRO A 70 -9.38 -29.14 13.46
CA PRO A 70 -9.06 -29.71 14.77
C PRO A 70 -7.58 -30.12 14.89
N THR A 71 -6.76 -29.90 13.86
CA THR A 71 -5.35 -30.31 13.86
C THR A 71 -4.64 -29.71 15.08
N PRO A 72 -4.01 -30.55 15.96
CA PRO A 72 -3.31 -30.04 17.13
C PRO A 72 -2.19 -29.07 16.76
N ALA A 73 -2.10 -27.96 17.48
CA ALA A 73 -1.06 -26.94 17.30
C ALA A 73 -0.51 -26.51 18.67
N THR A 74 0.80 -26.32 18.73
CA THR A 74 1.45 -25.78 19.93
C THR A 74 1.18 -24.27 20.01
N PRO A 75 0.83 -23.71 21.19
CA PRO A 75 0.75 -22.27 21.40
C PRO A 75 2.00 -21.55 20.89
N VAL A 76 1.84 -20.41 20.21
CA VAL A 76 2.93 -19.70 19.54
C VAL A 76 2.76 -18.19 19.67
N GLY A 77 3.81 -17.47 19.97
CA GLY A 77 3.86 -15.99 19.90
C GLY A 77 2.70 -15.30 20.64
N GLY A 78 2.36 -15.75 21.85
CA GLY A 78 1.23 -15.23 22.63
C GLY A 78 -0.15 -15.72 22.19
N ASN A 79 -0.24 -16.54 21.15
CA ASN A 79 -1.49 -17.20 20.73
C ASN A 79 -1.70 -18.51 21.53
N PRO A 80 -2.70 -18.59 22.42
CA PRO A 80 -2.90 -19.75 23.30
C PRO A 80 -3.64 -20.92 22.62
N GLY A 81 -4.06 -20.79 21.37
CA GLY A 81 -4.82 -21.82 20.67
C GLY A 81 -4.08 -23.14 20.59
N THR A 82 -4.78 -24.25 20.84
CA THR A 82 -4.24 -25.61 20.84
C THR A 82 -4.62 -26.41 19.59
N THR A 83 -5.35 -25.79 18.67
CA THR A 83 -5.63 -26.31 17.32
C THR A 83 -5.34 -25.21 16.28
N LEU A 84 -5.10 -25.59 15.02
CA LEU A 84 -4.91 -24.64 13.93
C LEU A 84 -6.12 -23.72 13.78
N GLY A 85 -7.33 -24.25 13.88
CA GLY A 85 -8.55 -23.46 13.80
C GLY A 85 -8.65 -22.40 14.89
N GLN A 86 -8.33 -22.77 16.15
CA GLN A 86 -8.29 -21.81 17.26
C GLN A 86 -7.22 -20.73 17.07
N GLN A 87 -6.03 -21.10 16.61
CA GLN A 87 -4.95 -20.14 16.39
C GLN A 87 -5.30 -19.15 15.27
N ARG A 88 -5.91 -19.62 14.19
CA ARG A 88 -6.44 -18.77 13.11
C ARG A 88 -7.49 -17.80 13.63
N LEU A 89 -8.48 -18.28 14.38
CA LEU A 89 -9.53 -17.43 14.94
C LEU A 89 -8.96 -16.38 15.91
N ASN A 90 -7.98 -16.74 16.73
CA ASN A 90 -7.33 -15.80 17.66
C ASN A 90 -6.58 -14.69 16.90
N ALA A 91 -5.91 -15.00 15.78
CA ALA A 91 -5.28 -14.00 14.93
C ALA A 91 -6.30 -13.03 14.31
N PHE A 92 -7.43 -13.55 13.83
CA PHE A 92 -8.55 -12.75 13.32
C PHE A 92 -9.12 -11.83 14.40
N GLN A 93 -9.34 -12.35 15.60
CA GLN A 93 -9.82 -11.55 16.72
C GLN A 93 -8.80 -10.47 17.08
N ARG A 94 -7.49 -10.76 17.04
CA ARG A 94 -6.45 -9.75 17.28
C ARG A 94 -6.52 -8.59 16.29
N ALA A 95 -6.67 -8.87 15.02
CA ALA A 95 -6.83 -7.82 13.99
C ALA A 95 -8.16 -7.05 14.17
N ALA A 96 -9.24 -7.76 14.49
CA ALA A 96 -10.53 -7.15 14.81
C ALA A 96 -10.44 -6.21 16.02
N ASP A 97 -9.72 -6.61 17.08
CA ASP A 97 -9.51 -5.79 18.27
C ASP A 97 -8.70 -4.51 17.97
N ILE A 98 -7.68 -4.60 17.11
CA ILE A 98 -6.86 -3.44 16.70
C ILE A 98 -7.73 -2.44 15.92
N TRP A 99 -8.46 -2.89 14.91
CA TRP A 99 -9.37 -2.02 14.17
C TRP A 99 -10.51 -1.51 15.06
N GLY A 100 -11.10 -2.37 15.89
CA GLY A 100 -12.16 -2.00 16.82
C GLY A 100 -11.74 -0.91 17.81
N ALA A 101 -10.52 -0.97 18.32
CA ALA A 101 -9.95 0.08 19.20
C ALA A 101 -9.66 1.39 18.44
N THR A 102 -9.44 1.33 17.12
CA THR A 102 -9.07 2.48 16.29
C THR A 102 -10.30 3.19 15.73
N LEU A 103 -11.32 2.43 15.33
CA LEU A 103 -12.54 2.94 14.69
C LEU A 103 -13.61 3.32 15.72
N THR A 104 -14.55 4.17 15.30
CA THR A 104 -15.74 4.50 16.09
C THR A 104 -17.00 4.12 15.32
N SER A 105 -17.84 3.28 15.91
CA SER A 105 -19.13 2.90 15.33
C SER A 105 -20.10 2.46 16.41
N SER A 106 -21.35 2.93 16.33
CA SER A 106 -22.45 2.42 17.18
C SER A 106 -23.05 1.14 16.63
N VAL A 107 -22.74 0.80 15.36
CA VAL A 107 -23.21 -0.41 14.69
C VAL A 107 -22.08 -1.43 14.66
N PRO A 108 -22.30 -2.68 15.14
CA PRO A 108 -21.30 -3.73 15.04
C PRO A 108 -20.95 -4.05 13.59
N ILE A 109 -19.64 -4.15 13.29
CA ILE A 109 -19.13 -4.54 11.97
C ILE A 109 -18.97 -6.06 11.95
N ARG A 110 -19.66 -6.73 11.04
CA ARG A 110 -19.55 -8.20 10.86
C ARG A 110 -18.63 -8.51 9.69
N ILE A 111 -17.63 -9.36 9.92
CA ILE A 111 -16.70 -9.87 8.91
C ILE A 111 -16.96 -11.36 8.72
N GLY A 112 -17.55 -11.74 7.59
CA GLY A 112 -17.66 -13.12 7.17
C GLY A 112 -16.32 -13.62 6.67
N ALA A 113 -15.75 -14.63 7.30
CA ALA A 113 -14.39 -15.04 7.04
C ALA A 113 -14.28 -16.56 6.80
N SER A 114 -13.40 -16.94 5.87
CA SER A 114 -13.08 -18.34 5.57
C SER A 114 -11.61 -18.53 5.20
N PHE A 115 -11.13 -19.75 5.43
CA PHE A 115 -9.91 -20.27 4.79
C PHE A 115 -10.32 -21.23 3.68
N GLU A 116 -9.80 -20.98 2.48
CA GLU A 116 -10.12 -21.75 1.29
C GLU A 116 -8.92 -21.80 0.33
N PRO A 117 -8.87 -22.74 -0.62
CA PRO A 117 -7.77 -22.79 -1.59
C PRO A 117 -7.79 -21.57 -2.52
N LEU A 118 -6.86 -20.64 -2.33
CA LEU A 118 -6.65 -19.51 -3.21
C LEU A 118 -5.51 -19.79 -4.21
N SER A 119 -5.41 -18.96 -5.26
CA SER A 119 -4.41 -19.09 -6.30
C SER A 119 -3.00 -18.95 -5.74
N CYS A 120 -2.12 -19.89 -6.08
CA CYS A 120 -0.70 -19.86 -5.73
C CYS A 120 0.14 -20.72 -6.66
N ASN A 121 1.44 -20.49 -6.64
CA ASN A 121 2.46 -21.30 -7.28
C ASN A 121 3.71 -21.37 -6.38
N ALA A 122 4.79 -21.98 -6.85
CA ALA A 122 6.01 -22.17 -6.05
C ALA A 122 6.70 -20.84 -5.64
N THR A 123 6.41 -19.72 -6.28
CA THR A 123 7.10 -18.43 -6.08
C THR A 123 6.17 -17.27 -5.74
N SER A 124 4.87 -17.46 -5.82
CA SER A 124 3.88 -16.42 -5.51
C SER A 124 2.55 -17.00 -5.04
N ALA A 125 1.83 -16.27 -4.21
CA ALA A 125 0.49 -16.67 -3.74
C ALA A 125 -0.39 -15.46 -3.47
N VAL A 126 -1.69 -15.63 -3.69
CA VAL A 126 -2.71 -14.80 -3.05
C VAL A 126 -2.78 -15.24 -1.60
N LEU A 127 -2.42 -14.35 -0.68
CA LEU A 127 -2.43 -14.61 0.76
C LEU A 127 -3.85 -14.58 1.30
N GLY A 128 -4.59 -13.56 0.94
CA GLY A 128 -5.98 -13.33 1.27
C GLY A 128 -6.64 -12.41 0.27
N SER A 129 -7.90 -12.16 0.46
CA SER A 129 -8.63 -11.07 -0.19
C SER A 129 -9.80 -10.67 0.70
N ALA A 130 -10.06 -9.39 0.83
CA ALA A 130 -11.29 -8.93 1.45
C ALA A 130 -11.86 -7.70 0.73
N GLY A 131 -13.14 -7.44 0.98
CA GLY A 131 -13.85 -6.30 0.41
C GLY A 131 -15.21 -6.12 1.06
N ALA A 132 -15.86 -5.01 0.75
CA ALA A 132 -17.24 -4.79 1.14
C ALA A 132 -18.13 -5.85 0.50
N ASN A 133 -18.97 -6.52 1.32
CA ASN A 133 -19.94 -7.49 0.80
C ASN A 133 -21.05 -6.82 0.02
N GLU A 134 -21.44 -5.62 0.41
CA GLU A 134 -22.47 -4.81 -0.22
C GLU A 134 -22.02 -3.34 -0.24
N ILE A 135 -22.51 -2.58 -1.21
CA ILE A 135 -22.33 -1.13 -1.29
C ILE A 135 -23.68 -0.42 -1.25
N TRP A 136 -23.73 0.77 -0.66
CA TRP A 136 -24.95 1.51 -0.43
C TRP A 136 -24.81 2.96 -0.85
N ALA A 137 -25.82 3.49 -1.52
CA ALA A 137 -25.95 4.91 -1.85
C ALA A 137 -27.24 5.47 -1.28
N ASN A 138 -27.29 6.79 -1.06
CA ASN A 138 -28.50 7.51 -0.67
C ASN A 138 -29.20 6.99 0.62
N PHE A 139 -28.42 6.41 1.53
CA PHE A 139 -28.92 6.01 2.85
C PHE A 139 -29.11 7.24 3.76
N THR A 140 -29.82 7.06 4.89
CA THR A 140 -30.03 8.14 5.87
C THR A 140 -28.69 8.66 6.39
N ASN A 141 -28.52 9.98 6.41
CA ASN A 141 -27.30 10.69 6.79
C ASN A 141 -26.08 10.41 5.85
N ALA A 142 -26.28 9.93 4.64
CA ALA A 142 -25.20 9.83 3.67
C ALA A 142 -24.57 11.21 3.44
N PRO A 143 -23.25 11.40 3.63
CA PRO A 143 -22.60 12.71 3.46
C PRO A 143 -22.70 13.26 2.03
N ARG A 144 -22.77 12.36 1.04
CA ARG A 144 -22.95 12.69 -0.38
C ARG A 144 -24.08 11.84 -0.97
N THR A 145 -24.95 12.47 -1.73
CA THR A 145 -25.94 11.79 -2.56
C THR A 145 -25.29 11.17 -3.77
N ASP A 146 -25.94 10.17 -4.36
CA ASP A 146 -25.50 9.52 -5.60
C ASP A 146 -24.02 9.08 -5.54
N THR A 147 -23.63 8.48 -4.41
CA THR A 147 -22.26 8.07 -4.10
C THR A 147 -22.29 6.70 -3.41
N TRP A 148 -21.45 5.78 -3.86
CA TRP A 148 -21.32 4.46 -3.25
C TRP A 148 -20.41 4.48 -2.01
N TYR A 149 -20.86 3.82 -0.97
CA TYR A 149 -20.15 3.59 0.29
C TYR A 149 -20.11 2.09 0.59
N PRO A 150 -19.00 1.53 1.14
CA PRO A 150 -18.99 0.16 1.64
C PRO A 150 -19.99 0.00 2.78
N SER A 151 -20.65 -1.14 2.88
CA SER A 151 -21.75 -1.37 3.83
C SER A 151 -21.37 -1.12 5.29
N ALA A 152 -20.13 -1.42 5.70
CA ALA A 152 -19.62 -1.11 7.03
C ALA A 152 -19.62 0.40 7.32
N LEU A 153 -19.09 1.20 6.40
CA LEU A 153 -19.05 2.66 6.52
C LEU A 153 -20.46 3.26 6.41
N ALA A 154 -21.28 2.78 5.49
CA ALA A 154 -22.66 3.21 5.35
C ALA A 154 -23.45 2.99 6.66
N SER A 155 -23.28 1.83 7.30
CA SER A 155 -23.92 1.51 8.59
C SER A 155 -23.46 2.43 9.72
N LYS A 156 -22.15 2.71 9.78
CA LYS A 156 -21.58 3.66 10.75
C LYS A 156 -22.15 5.06 10.55
N LEU A 157 -22.21 5.55 9.33
CA LEU A 157 -22.70 6.91 9.01
C LEU A 157 -24.22 7.04 9.21
N ALA A 158 -24.97 6.00 8.84
CA ALA A 158 -26.42 5.96 9.07
C ALA A 158 -26.78 5.84 10.56
N GLY A 159 -25.89 5.31 11.39
CA GLY A 159 -26.18 4.95 12.79
C GLY A 159 -27.09 3.70 12.93
N THR A 160 -27.39 3.04 11.84
CA THR A 160 -28.20 1.81 11.75
C THR A 160 -27.58 0.84 10.75
N ASP A 161 -27.74 -0.46 10.99
CA ASP A 161 -27.23 -1.50 10.12
C ASP A 161 -27.86 -1.40 8.72
N GLN A 162 -27.03 -1.20 7.72
CA GLN A 162 -27.44 -1.10 6.32
C GLN A 162 -27.29 -2.44 5.57
N ALA A 163 -26.53 -3.38 6.11
CA ALA A 163 -26.36 -4.68 5.46
C ALA A 163 -27.68 -5.44 5.37
N THR A 164 -27.89 -6.17 4.29
CA THR A 164 -29.01 -7.10 4.16
C THR A 164 -29.10 -8.01 5.38
N PRO A 165 -30.30 -8.22 5.97
CA PRO A 165 -30.45 -9.03 7.18
C PRO A 165 -29.76 -10.40 7.08
N GLY A 166 -28.85 -10.68 8.02
CA GLY A 166 -28.08 -11.91 8.07
C GLY A 166 -26.78 -11.89 7.25
N GLN A 167 -26.53 -10.87 6.45
CA GLN A 167 -25.29 -10.76 5.70
C GLN A 167 -24.19 -10.05 6.52
N PRO A 168 -22.91 -10.44 6.36
CA PRO A 168 -21.81 -9.67 6.90
C PRO A 168 -21.58 -8.39 6.09
N HIS A 169 -20.94 -7.40 6.69
CA HIS A 169 -20.53 -6.16 6.00
C HIS A 169 -19.32 -6.38 5.09
N ILE A 170 -18.43 -7.27 5.49
CA ILE A 170 -17.16 -7.56 4.85
C ILE A 170 -17.08 -9.06 4.61
N LEU A 171 -16.61 -9.47 3.43
CA LEU A 171 -16.20 -10.83 3.15
C LEU A 171 -14.67 -10.90 3.08
N ALA A 172 -14.08 -11.89 3.76
CA ALA A 172 -12.64 -12.08 3.82
C ALA A 172 -12.28 -13.56 3.64
N ARG A 173 -11.38 -13.83 2.68
CA ARG A 173 -10.95 -15.19 2.33
C ARG A 173 -9.44 -15.29 2.43
N PHE A 174 -8.93 -16.39 2.99
CA PHE A 174 -7.50 -16.59 3.22
C PHE A 174 -7.03 -17.93 2.69
N ASN A 175 -5.79 -17.97 2.18
CA ASN A 175 -5.27 -19.16 1.52
C ASN A 175 -5.00 -20.29 2.52
N SER A 176 -5.76 -21.38 2.38
CA SER A 176 -5.61 -22.59 3.21
C SER A 176 -4.43 -23.48 2.80
N ARG A 177 -3.79 -23.22 1.64
CA ARG A 177 -2.72 -24.05 1.06
C ARG A 177 -1.32 -23.53 1.34
N LEU A 178 -1.20 -22.29 1.78
CA LEU A 178 0.05 -21.56 1.87
C LEU A 178 1.10 -22.31 2.71
N GLY A 179 2.28 -22.53 2.16
CA GLY A 179 3.41 -23.20 2.81
C GLY A 179 3.26 -24.73 2.99
N LEU A 180 2.07 -25.27 2.72
CA LEU A 180 1.77 -26.69 2.94
C LEU A 180 2.03 -27.57 1.72
N PHE A 181 2.09 -26.99 0.54
CA PHE A 181 2.23 -27.71 -0.73
C PHE A 181 3.44 -27.20 -1.52
N PRO A 182 4.14 -28.07 -2.29
CA PRO A 182 5.29 -27.67 -3.10
C PRO A 182 4.97 -26.61 -4.17
N ASP A 183 3.72 -26.51 -4.57
CA ASP A 183 3.22 -25.59 -5.58
C ASP A 183 2.51 -24.35 -4.98
N CYS A 184 2.72 -24.06 -3.68
CA CYS A 184 2.09 -22.94 -3.01
C CYS A 184 3.04 -22.33 -1.95
N LEU A 185 4.03 -21.54 -2.39
CA LEU A 185 5.08 -20.91 -1.57
C LEU A 185 5.66 -21.88 -0.52
N PRO A 186 6.35 -22.95 -0.93
CA PRO A 186 6.82 -23.99 -0.02
C PRO A 186 7.73 -23.38 1.07
N GLY A 187 7.39 -23.68 2.33
CA GLY A 187 8.13 -23.19 3.50
C GLY A 187 7.71 -21.81 4.01
N ALA A 188 6.87 -21.06 3.29
CA ALA A 188 6.39 -19.75 3.69
C ALA A 188 4.90 -19.80 4.11
N GLY A 189 4.60 -20.50 5.20
CA GLY A 189 3.24 -20.56 5.77
C GLY A 189 2.89 -19.35 6.62
N PHE A 190 1.61 -19.21 6.97
CA PHE A 190 1.19 -18.20 7.92
C PHE A 190 1.76 -18.45 9.30
N TYR A 191 2.39 -17.44 9.87
CA TYR A 191 2.69 -17.37 11.28
C TYR A 191 1.41 -16.98 12.05
N LEU A 192 1.01 -17.82 12.99
CA LEU A 192 -0.22 -17.66 13.74
C LEU A 192 -0.02 -17.03 15.14
N GLY A 193 1.20 -16.62 15.48
CA GLY A 193 1.50 -15.84 16.67
C GLY A 193 0.93 -14.42 16.59
N LEU A 194 0.87 -13.74 17.75
CA LEU A 194 0.32 -12.40 17.89
C LEU A 194 1.40 -11.33 18.15
N ASP A 195 2.66 -11.74 18.22
CA ASP A 195 3.82 -10.94 18.64
C ASP A 195 4.74 -10.48 17.50
N ARG A 196 4.39 -10.75 16.24
CA ARG A 196 5.19 -10.45 15.05
C ARG A 196 6.57 -11.13 14.98
N ASN A 197 6.83 -12.13 15.78
CA ASN A 197 8.09 -12.88 15.71
C ASN A 197 7.99 -14.01 14.70
N PHE A 198 7.68 -13.65 13.42
CA PHE A 198 7.26 -14.57 12.36
C PHE A 198 8.41 -15.29 11.66
N GLY A 199 9.69 -14.90 11.89
CA GLY A 199 10.85 -15.53 11.23
C GLY A 199 10.73 -15.49 9.71
N ASP A 200 10.81 -16.67 9.06
CA ASP A 200 10.62 -16.83 7.61
C ASP A 200 9.14 -17.01 7.20
N GLY A 201 8.21 -16.98 8.16
CA GLY A 201 6.77 -17.09 7.90
C GLY A 201 6.14 -15.77 7.49
N ILE A 202 4.84 -15.80 7.19
CA ILE A 202 4.05 -14.61 6.86
C ILE A 202 3.15 -14.27 8.05
N ASP A 203 3.31 -13.09 8.62
CA ASP A 203 2.53 -12.65 9.77
C ASP A 203 1.04 -12.49 9.41
N LEU A 204 0.21 -13.44 9.87
CA LEU A 204 -1.21 -13.44 9.54
C LEU A 204 -1.92 -12.19 10.06
N VAL A 205 -1.55 -11.67 11.23
CA VAL A 205 -2.21 -10.47 11.79
C VAL A 205 -1.99 -9.26 10.89
N THR A 206 -0.78 -9.07 10.35
CA THR A 206 -0.49 -7.99 9.39
C THR A 206 -1.33 -8.14 8.11
N VAL A 207 -1.42 -9.35 7.55
CA VAL A 207 -2.27 -9.61 6.37
C VAL A 207 -3.74 -9.31 6.68
N LEU A 208 -4.23 -9.70 7.87
CA LEU A 208 -5.60 -9.43 8.31
C LEU A 208 -5.89 -7.94 8.46
N LEU A 209 -4.95 -7.17 9.00
CA LEU A 209 -5.10 -5.71 9.11
C LEU A 209 -5.22 -5.05 7.74
N HIS A 210 -4.44 -5.51 6.76
CA HIS A 210 -4.50 -5.08 5.36
C HIS A 210 -5.86 -5.42 4.74
N GLU A 211 -6.25 -6.69 4.78
CA GLU A 211 -7.49 -7.16 4.16
C GLU A 211 -8.73 -6.50 4.78
N PHE A 212 -8.76 -6.34 6.11
CA PHE A 212 -9.88 -5.68 6.76
C PHE A 212 -10.00 -4.20 6.37
N ALA A 213 -8.88 -3.52 6.09
CA ALA A 213 -8.91 -2.14 5.59
C ALA A 213 -9.61 -2.03 4.24
N HIS A 214 -9.42 -2.99 3.32
CA HIS A 214 -10.19 -3.05 2.08
C HIS A 214 -11.69 -3.13 2.35
N GLY A 215 -12.10 -4.04 3.23
CA GLY A 215 -13.50 -4.18 3.63
C GLY A 215 -14.08 -2.94 4.33
N LEU A 216 -13.24 -2.18 5.03
CA LEU A 216 -13.62 -0.92 5.68
C LEU A 216 -13.72 0.26 4.69
N GLY A 217 -13.23 0.08 3.45
CA GLY A 217 -13.38 1.07 2.39
C GLY A 217 -12.08 1.58 1.77
N PHE A 218 -10.94 0.93 2.03
CA PHE A 218 -9.70 1.23 1.33
C PHE A 218 -9.73 0.61 -0.08
N GLN A 219 -10.67 1.04 -0.90
CA GLN A 219 -10.85 0.56 -2.27
C GLN A 219 -11.78 1.50 -3.05
N THR A 220 -11.62 1.52 -4.39
CA THR A 220 -12.62 2.07 -5.29
C THR A 220 -13.69 1.02 -5.63
N PHE A 221 -14.88 1.48 -6.04
CA PHE A 221 -15.92 0.65 -6.67
C PHE A 221 -16.09 1.00 -8.16
N THR A 222 -15.32 1.95 -8.66
CA THR A 222 -15.15 2.19 -10.09
C THR A 222 -14.25 1.11 -10.67
N ASP A 223 -14.62 0.55 -11.80
CA ASP A 223 -13.78 -0.40 -12.54
C ASP A 223 -12.50 0.31 -12.98
N ASP A 224 -11.38 -0.04 -12.40
CA ASP A 224 -10.09 0.64 -12.58
C ASP A 224 -9.38 0.26 -13.91
N GLU A 225 -9.83 -0.80 -14.59
CA GLU A 225 -9.36 -1.18 -15.93
C GLU A 225 -10.09 -0.38 -17.03
N THR A 226 -11.40 -0.16 -16.87
CA THR A 226 -12.24 0.53 -17.86
C THR A 226 -12.56 1.98 -17.50
N GLY A 227 -12.47 2.32 -16.22
CA GLY A 227 -12.88 3.61 -15.66
C GLY A 227 -14.39 3.77 -15.52
N GLU A 228 -15.18 2.72 -15.73
CA GLU A 228 -16.65 2.77 -15.63
C GLU A 228 -17.11 2.71 -14.16
N GLU A 229 -18.08 3.52 -13.82
CA GLU A 229 -18.69 3.57 -12.49
C GLU A 229 -19.89 2.63 -12.40
N ILE A 230 -20.07 1.93 -11.30
CA ILE A 230 -21.26 1.10 -11.04
C ILE A 230 -22.50 2.01 -11.06
N ASP A 231 -23.46 1.71 -11.92
CA ASP A 231 -24.70 2.49 -12.12
C ASP A 231 -24.46 3.99 -12.41
N ASN A 232 -23.31 4.33 -12.97
CA ASN A 232 -22.84 5.71 -13.19
C ASN A 232 -22.79 6.56 -11.92
N LEU A 233 -22.50 5.96 -10.77
CA LEU A 233 -22.29 6.63 -9.50
C LEU A 233 -20.85 6.41 -9.02
N PRO A 234 -20.13 7.48 -8.64
CA PRO A 234 -18.78 7.36 -8.09
C PRO A 234 -18.81 6.70 -6.72
N SER A 235 -17.70 6.09 -6.33
CA SER A 235 -17.47 5.72 -4.94
C SER A 235 -17.02 6.92 -4.11
N ILE A 236 -17.18 6.84 -2.78
CA ILE A 236 -16.62 7.87 -1.88
C ILE A 236 -15.10 8.01 -2.06
N TRP A 237 -14.42 6.96 -2.44
CA TRP A 237 -12.99 6.90 -2.75
C TRP A 237 -12.61 7.84 -3.91
N ASP A 238 -13.39 7.87 -4.98
CA ASP A 238 -13.11 8.59 -6.23
C ASP A 238 -13.05 10.11 -6.07
N TYR A 239 -13.67 10.65 -5.01
CA TYR A 239 -13.60 12.07 -4.67
C TYR A 239 -12.22 12.51 -4.18
N TYR A 240 -11.39 11.56 -3.73
CA TYR A 240 -10.05 11.82 -3.20
C TYR A 240 -8.94 11.38 -4.15
N LEU A 241 -9.25 10.63 -5.20
CA LEU A 241 -8.29 10.28 -6.24
C LEU A 241 -8.03 11.48 -7.15
N LEU A 242 -6.81 12.01 -7.13
CA LEU A 242 -6.42 13.13 -7.95
C LEU A 242 -5.46 12.67 -9.06
N ASP A 243 -5.83 12.88 -10.32
CA ASP A 243 -4.90 12.75 -11.45
C ASP A 243 -3.89 13.91 -11.44
N ASN A 244 -2.62 13.60 -11.23
CA ASN A 244 -1.54 14.57 -11.09
C ASN A 244 -1.21 15.32 -12.40
N ARG A 245 -1.59 14.77 -13.55
CA ARG A 245 -1.35 15.38 -14.87
C ARG A 245 -2.49 16.32 -15.25
N LEU A 246 -3.73 15.92 -14.99
CA LEU A 246 -4.93 16.70 -15.31
C LEU A 246 -5.31 17.66 -14.19
N ASN A 247 -4.79 17.44 -12.97
CA ASN A 247 -5.13 18.14 -11.73
C ASN A 247 -6.65 18.16 -11.49
N ARG A 248 -7.28 16.99 -11.64
CA ARG A 248 -8.71 16.73 -11.46
C ARG A 248 -8.92 15.44 -10.67
N THR A 249 -9.97 15.42 -9.88
CA THR A 249 -10.39 14.20 -9.19
C THR A 249 -11.09 13.23 -10.15
N TRP A 250 -11.12 11.94 -9.80
CA TRP A 250 -11.72 10.92 -10.64
C TRP A 250 -13.19 11.18 -10.97
N VAL A 251 -13.95 11.78 -10.04
CA VAL A 251 -15.35 12.18 -10.27
C VAL A 251 -15.51 13.24 -11.39
N GLU A 252 -14.43 13.95 -11.74
CA GLU A 252 -14.42 14.96 -12.81
C GLU A 252 -13.88 14.41 -14.12
N LEU A 253 -13.44 13.14 -14.15
CA LEU A 253 -12.82 12.50 -15.31
C LEU A 253 -13.84 11.65 -16.08
N THR A 254 -13.60 11.50 -17.37
CA THR A 254 -14.29 10.50 -18.19
C THR A 254 -13.78 9.09 -17.88
N PRO A 255 -14.54 8.02 -18.18
CA PRO A 255 -14.05 6.65 -17.99
C PRO A 255 -12.69 6.41 -18.61
N ALA A 256 -12.48 6.80 -19.87
CA ALA A 256 -11.18 6.65 -20.54
C ALA A 256 -10.02 7.39 -19.86
N GLN A 257 -10.30 8.54 -19.22
CA GLN A 257 -9.28 9.28 -18.45
C GLN A 257 -8.97 8.57 -17.14
N ARG A 258 -9.98 8.03 -16.44
CA ARG A 258 -9.79 7.22 -15.21
C ARG A 258 -8.94 5.98 -15.51
N ALA A 259 -9.33 5.18 -16.51
CA ALA A 259 -8.57 4.01 -16.94
C ALA A 259 -7.11 4.34 -17.31
N ALA A 260 -6.89 5.44 -18.05
CA ALA A 260 -5.53 5.87 -18.40
C ALA A 260 -4.72 6.31 -17.17
N SER A 261 -5.34 6.94 -16.17
CA SER A 261 -4.66 7.37 -14.95
C SER A 261 -4.32 6.19 -14.03
N ALA A 262 -5.14 5.14 -14.03
CA ALA A 262 -4.92 3.93 -13.25
C ALA A 262 -3.63 3.18 -13.61
N VAL A 263 -3.18 3.29 -14.86
CA VAL A 263 -1.94 2.67 -15.37
C VAL A 263 -0.85 3.69 -15.73
N THR A 264 -0.93 4.88 -15.16
CA THR A 264 0.12 5.90 -15.30
C THR A 264 0.93 5.95 -14.00
N TRP A 265 2.16 5.48 -14.05
CA TRP A 265 3.06 5.48 -12.90
C TRP A 265 3.16 6.86 -12.25
N CYS A 266 3.02 6.93 -10.92
CA CYS A 266 2.89 8.18 -10.15
C CYS A 266 1.75 9.10 -10.63
N GLY A 267 0.78 8.58 -11.37
CA GLY A 267 -0.30 9.35 -11.99
C GLY A 267 -1.40 9.78 -11.03
N LEU A 268 -1.61 9.05 -9.94
CA LEU A 268 -2.65 9.32 -8.94
C LEU A 268 -2.06 9.60 -7.57
N SER A 269 -2.59 10.59 -6.89
CA SER A 269 -2.33 10.87 -5.48
C SER A 269 -3.63 10.94 -4.68
N TRP A 270 -3.51 10.66 -3.37
CA TRP A 270 -4.62 10.84 -2.44
C TRP A 270 -4.72 12.30 -1.99
N ASN A 271 -5.82 12.96 -2.31
CA ASN A 271 -6.05 14.38 -2.03
C ASN A 271 -6.84 14.62 -0.72
N GLY A 272 -6.96 13.62 0.15
CA GLY A 272 -7.62 13.74 1.43
C GLY A 272 -6.81 14.60 2.42
N PRO A 273 -7.44 15.54 3.13
CA PRO A 273 -6.73 16.48 3.99
C PRO A 273 -6.12 15.81 5.22
N ILE A 274 -6.74 14.76 5.76
CA ILE A 274 -6.28 14.09 6.98
C ILE A 274 -5.01 13.29 6.68
N VAL A 275 -4.99 12.52 5.60
CA VAL A 275 -3.77 11.83 5.15
C VAL A 275 -2.66 12.84 4.88
N THR A 276 -2.94 13.87 4.07
CA THR A 276 -1.93 14.88 3.68
C THR A 276 -1.29 15.55 4.89
N ALA A 277 -2.08 15.88 5.91
CA ALA A 277 -1.56 16.45 7.16
C ALA A 277 -0.69 15.48 7.98
N ASN A 278 -0.88 14.17 7.81
CA ASN A 278 -0.12 13.13 8.53
C ASN A 278 1.10 12.62 7.75
N VAL A 279 1.18 12.80 6.45
CA VAL A 279 2.33 12.39 5.60
C VAL A 279 3.67 12.80 6.21
N PRO A 280 3.92 14.06 6.65
CA PRO A 280 5.22 14.45 7.20
C PRO A 280 5.58 13.80 8.55
N ARG A 281 4.60 13.18 9.21
CA ARG A 281 4.81 12.48 10.50
C ARG A 281 5.12 11.00 10.32
N VAL A 282 4.81 10.47 9.14
CA VAL A 282 4.90 9.03 8.84
C VAL A 282 6.00 8.76 7.83
N LEU A 283 6.05 9.51 6.72
CA LEU A 283 6.98 9.21 5.64
C LEU A 283 8.33 9.89 5.81
N ALA A 284 9.39 9.17 5.44
CA ALA A 284 10.76 9.64 5.45
C ALA A 284 11.13 10.38 4.14
N PRO A 285 12.23 11.14 4.11
CA PRO A 285 12.78 11.71 2.89
C PRO A 285 13.03 10.64 1.81
N SER A 286 12.76 10.97 0.55
CA SER A 286 12.92 10.03 -0.56
C SER A 286 14.39 9.77 -0.89
N SER A 287 14.71 8.54 -1.27
CA SER A 287 16.00 8.20 -1.87
C SER A 287 16.19 8.93 -3.21
N ASN A 288 17.40 9.39 -3.48
CA ASN A 288 17.68 10.22 -4.65
C ASN A 288 19.07 9.96 -5.22
N LEU A 289 19.17 10.02 -6.54
CA LEU A 289 20.42 10.19 -7.27
C LEU A 289 20.42 11.59 -7.89
N THR A 290 21.26 12.49 -7.38
CA THR A 290 21.49 13.78 -8.04
C THR A 290 22.67 13.68 -8.99
N VAL A 291 22.46 14.06 -10.25
CA VAL A 291 23.49 14.11 -11.29
C VAL A 291 23.84 15.55 -11.61
N SER A 292 25.13 15.87 -11.61
CA SER A 292 25.64 17.20 -11.82
C SER A 292 27.01 17.15 -12.55
N GLY A 293 27.63 18.30 -12.74
CA GLY A 293 28.96 18.42 -13.37
C GLY A 293 28.92 18.96 -14.80
N ALA A 294 30.04 19.48 -15.25
CA ALA A 294 30.13 20.18 -16.54
C ALA A 294 29.81 19.28 -17.76
N ALA A 295 30.02 17.98 -17.65
CA ALA A 295 29.73 17.03 -18.71
C ALA A 295 28.35 16.37 -18.59
N ALA A 296 27.57 16.65 -17.54
CA ALA A 296 26.26 16.05 -17.34
C ALA A 296 25.25 16.48 -18.41
N GLY A 297 25.35 17.69 -18.93
CA GLY A 297 24.47 18.20 -19.98
C GLY A 297 23.00 17.97 -19.67
N GLY A 298 22.28 17.38 -20.59
CA GLY A 298 20.87 17.02 -20.43
C GLY A 298 20.60 15.96 -19.36
N ALA A 299 21.62 15.26 -18.85
CA ALA A 299 21.47 14.29 -17.76
C ALA A 299 21.61 14.93 -16.36
N ALA A 300 21.86 16.24 -16.25
CA ALA A 300 21.86 16.92 -14.96
C ALA A 300 20.44 16.95 -14.37
N GLY A 301 20.34 16.73 -13.06
CA GLY A 301 19.06 16.75 -12.33
C GLY A 301 18.96 15.66 -11.27
N ASP A 302 17.80 15.59 -10.65
CA ASP A 302 17.44 14.58 -9.68
C ASP A 302 16.71 13.41 -10.36
N TYR A 303 17.05 12.21 -9.94
CA TYR A 303 16.50 10.95 -10.45
C TYR A 303 15.85 10.21 -9.32
N GLN A 304 14.63 9.78 -9.54
CA GLN A 304 13.98 8.81 -8.68
C GLN A 304 14.70 7.46 -8.79
N VAL A 305 14.90 6.81 -7.67
CA VAL A 305 15.68 5.57 -7.62
C VAL A 305 14.98 4.50 -6.78
N GLY A 306 15.16 3.25 -7.18
CA GLY A 306 14.84 2.09 -6.34
C GLY A 306 16.01 1.76 -5.42
N ASP A 307 15.75 1.55 -4.15
CA ASP A 307 16.76 1.22 -3.15
C ASP A 307 17.18 -0.25 -3.22
N ALA A 308 18.36 -0.53 -2.69
CA ALA A 308 18.81 -1.90 -2.48
C ALA A 308 18.40 -2.42 -1.09
N SER A 309 18.02 -3.70 -1.02
CA SER A 309 17.81 -4.42 0.23
C SER A 309 19.13 -4.87 0.90
N PHE A 310 20.27 -4.53 0.31
CA PHE A 310 21.62 -4.86 0.76
C PHE A 310 22.51 -3.61 0.78
N GLY A 311 23.61 -3.68 1.54
CA GLY A 311 24.51 -2.54 1.73
C GLY A 311 23.91 -1.46 2.65
N PRO A 312 24.63 -0.36 2.88
CA PRO A 312 24.14 0.72 3.73
C PRO A 312 23.02 1.49 3.04
N PRO A 313 21.96 1.90 3.77
CA PRO A 313 20.92 2.76 3.25
C PRO A 313 21.46 4.14 2.89
N LEU A 314 20.75 4.84 1.99
CA LEU A 314 21.06 6.24 1.69
C LEU A 314 20.82 7.12 2.92
N SER A 315 21.57 8.20 3.03
CA SER A 315 21.51 9.09 4.19
C SER A 315 21.56 10.58 3.78
N ASN A 316 21.36 11.47 4.77
CA ASN A 316 21.51 12.92 4.58
C ASN A 316 22.95 13.33 4.27
N THR A 317 23.94 12.45 4.48
CA THR A 317 25.31 12.63 4.03
C THR A 317 25.51 11.83 2.76
N PRO A 318 25.37 12.44 1.57
CA PRO A 318 25.36 11.70 0.33
C PRO A 318 26.75 11.16 -0.03
N VAL A 319 26.79 9.96 -0.58
CA VAL A 319 28.00 9.43 -1.22
C VAL A 319 28.15 10.07 -2.59
N ARG A 320 29.27 10.78 -2.80
CA ARG A 320 29.49 11.59 -3.99
C ARG A 320 30.80 11.20 -4.70
N GLY A 321 30.70 10.94 -6.00
CA GLY A 321 31.84 10.62 -6.87
C GLY A 321 31.49 10.88 -8.33
N GLN A 322 32.48 10.74 -9.20
CA GLN A 322 32.16 10.75 -10.63
C GLN A 322 31.39 9.49 -11.00
N LEU A 323 30.39 9.61 -11.88
CA LEU A 323 29.69 8.45 -12.42
C LEU A 323 30.58 7.83 -13.51
N MET A 324 30.99 6.59 -13.30
CA MET A 324 31.91 5.88 -14.21
C MET A 324 31.28 4.54 -14.63
N PRO A 325 31.08 4.32 -15.95
CA PRO A 325 30.53 3.05 -16.41
C PRO A 325 31.55 1.93 -16.34
N VAL A 326 31.09 0.74 -16.00
CA VAL A 326 31.82 -0.49 -16.25
C VAL A 326 31.67 -0.84 -17.75
N VAL A 327 32.78 -1.10 -18.44
CA VAL A 327 32.78 -1.35 -19.90
C VAL A 327 33.45 -2.69 -20.15
N ASP A 328 32.73 -3.78 -19.97
CA ASP A 328 33.17 -5.15 -20.21
C ASP A 328 32.45 -5.82 -21.40
N GLN A 329 31.60 -5.07 -22.10
CA GLN A 329 30.83 -5.52 -23.27
C GLN A 329 30.94 -4.53 -24.43
N ALA A 330 30.65 -4.99 -25.66
CA ALA A 330 30.71 -4.19 -26.87
C ALA A 330 29.66 -3.05 -26.96
N ASN A 331 28.61 -3.10 -26.14
CA ASN A 331 27.52 -2.13 -26.10
C ASN A 331 27.82 -0.87 -25.25
N GLY A 332 29.03 -0.74 -24.73
CA GLY A 332 29.50 0.47 -24.04
C GLY A 332 29.32 0.50 -22.53
N THR A 333 28.53 -0.43 -21.93
CA THR A 333 28.46 -0.65 -20.48
C THR A 333 28.56 -2.13 -20.15
N GLY A 334 28.77 -2.48 -18.89
CA GLY A 334 28.99 -3.84 -18.47
C GLY A 334 28.10 -4.29 -17.34
N LEU A 335 27.97 -5.60 -17.25
CA LEU A 335 27.13 -6.27 -16.25
C LEU A 335 27.79 -6.36 -14.87
N ALA A 336 29.13 -6.23 -14.80
CA ALA A 336 29.90 -6.44 -13.57
C ALA A 336 29.65 -7.82 -12.90
N CYS A 337 29.36 -8.87 -13.68
CA CYS A 337 29.09 -10.20 -13.16
C CYS A 337 30.36 -10.99 -12.80
N THR A 338 31.53 -10.50 -13.14
CA THR A 338 32.86 -11.05 -12.82
C THR A 338 33.74 -9.95 -12.23
N PRO A 339 34.82 -10.29 -11.51
CA PRO A 339 35.80 -9.32 -11.03
C PRO A 339 36.23 -8.38 -12.16
N LEU A 340 36.27 -7.09 -11.86
CA LEU A 340 36.60 -6.05 -12.87
C LEU A 340 38.05 -6.16 -13.32
N ASN A 341 38.28 -6.02 -14.62
CA ASN A 341 39.64 -5.90 -15.15
C ASN A 341 40.30 -4.59 -14.68
N SER A 342 41.61 -4.49 -14.86
CA SER A 342 42.39 -3.34 -14.36
C SER A 342 41.90 -1.97 -14.88
N THR A 343 41.37 -1.91 -16.12
CA THR A 343 40.86 -0.68 -16.71
C THR A 343 39.56 -0.23 -16.04
N ASN A 344 38.61 -1.14 -15.84
CA ASN A 344 37.35 -0.86 -15.17
C ASN A 344 37.58 -0.58 -13.67
N ALA A 345 38.45 -1.34 -13.01
CA ALA A 345 38.82 -1.11 -11.62
C ALA A 345 39.44 0.28 -11.41
N LEU A 346 40.32 0.72 -12.33
CA LEU A 346 40.88 2.06 -12.28
C LEU A 346 39.81 3.15 -12.49
N ALA A 347 38.84 2.90 -13.36
CA ALA A 347 37.75 3.86 -13.64
C ALA A 347 36.83 4.06 -12.44
N VAL A 348 36.44 2.98 -11.76
CA VAL A 348 35.43 3.03 -10.68
C VAL A 348 36.04 3.32 -9.31
N ARG A 349 37.35 3.21 -9.13
CA ARG A 349 38.01 3.43 -7.85
C ARG A 349 37.78 4.85 -7.31
N GLY A 350 37.17 4.96 -6.11
CA GLY A 350 36.79 6.21 -5.49
C GLY A 350 35.66 6.95 -6.20
N ASN A 351 34.93 6.28 -7.09
CA ASN A 351 33.85 6.81 -7.91
C ASN A 351 32.56 5.98 -7.73
N VAL A 352 31.44 6.47 -8.26
CA VAL A 352 30.17 5.73 -8.34
C VAL A 352 30.17 4.93 -9.64
N ALA A 353 30.02 3.60 -9.53
CA ALA A 353 29.96 2.71 -10.68
C ALA A 353 28.57 2.72 -11.32
N LEU A 354 28.50 2.85 -12.66
CA LEU A 354 27.28 2.56 -13.43
C LEU A 354 27.40 1.18 -14.07
N VAL A 355 26.44 0.31 -13.79
CA VAL A 355 26.36 -1.05 -14.32
C VAL A 355 25.01 -1.34 -14.94
N ASP A 356 24.93 -2.38 -15.78
CA ASP A 356 23.68 -2.82 -16.38
C ASP A 356 23.01 -3.91 -15.54
N ARG A 357 21.66 -3.90 -15.49
CA ARG A 357 20.86 -5.03 -15.04
C ARG A 357 21.04 -6.22 -15.99
N GLY A 358 21.02 -7.44 -15.45
CA GLY A 358 20.95 -8.70 -16.20
C GLY A 358 22.05 -9.68 -15.83
N THR A 359 21.84 -10.94 -16.21
CA THR A 359 22.76 -12.09 -16.13
C THR A 359 23.04 -12.60 -14.73
N CYS A 360 23.42 -11.75 -13.77
CA CYS A 360 23.74 -12.15 -12.39
C CYS A 360 23.02 -11.27 -11.38
N ASP A 361 22.98 -11.74 -10.15
CA ASP A 361 22.33 -11.05 -9.03
C ASP A 361 22.96 -9.69 -8.73
N PHE A 362 22.18 -8.78 -8.19
CA PHE A 362 22.62 -7.42 -7.87
C PHE A 362 23.73 -7.41 -6.80
N VAL A 363 23.68 -8.31 -5.84
CA VAL A 363 24.73 -8.46 -4.82
C VAL A 363 26.07 -8.85 -5.45
N VAL A 364 26.10 -9.68 -6.49
CA VAL A 364 27.32 -10.04 -7.21
C VAL A 364 27.91 -8.83 -7.92
N LYS A 365 27.07 -8.00 -8.56
CA LYS A 365 27.51 -6.75 -9.18
C LYS A 365 28.11 -5.78 -8.16
N ALA A 366 27.41 -5.60 -7.04
CA ALA A 366 27.86 -4.73 -5.95
C ALA A 366 29.19 -5.19 -5.34
N ALA A 367 29.34 -6.50 -5.08
CA ALA A 367 30.58 -7.08 -4.59
C ALA A 367 31.76 -6.82 -5.55
N ASN A 368 31.57 -7.03 -6.86
CA ASN A 368 32.61 -6.86 -7.85
C ASN A 368 33.03 -5.38 -8.00
N VAL A 369 32.10 -4.43 -8.02
CA VAL A 369 32.46 -3.00 -8.09
C VAL A 369 33.05 -2.51 -6.77
N GLN A 370 32.58 -2.97 -5.62
CA GLN A 370 33.16 -2.68 -4.31
C GLN A 370 34.61 -3.19 -4.22
N ALA A 371 34.85 -4.44 -4.62
CA ALA A 371 36.21 -5.00 -4.64
C ALA A 371 37.16 -4.20 -5.54
N ALA A 372 36.65 -3.58 -6.60
CA ALA A 372 37.39 -2.65 -7.47
C ALA A 372 37.59 -1.25 -6.86
N GLY A 373 37.02 -0.97 -5.69
CA GLY A 373 37.14 0.29 -4.96
C GLY A 373 36.11 1.36 -5.31
N ALA A 374 34.96 0.98 -5.90
CA ALA A 374 33.83 1.89 -6.04
C ALA A 374 33.27 2.28 -4.67
N ILE A 375 32.72 3.50 -4.57
CA ILE A 375 32.13 4.03 -3.34
C ILE A 375 30.60 3.99 -3.36
N GLY A 376 30.00 3.61 -4.47
CA GLY A 376 28.55 3.43 -4.65
C GLY A 376 28.27 2.81 -6.02
N MET A 377 27.06 2.30 -6.22
CA MET A 377 26.64 1.65 -7.46
C MET A 377 25.29 2.19 -7.93
N VAL A 378 25.19 2.48 -9.22
CA VAL A 378 23.93 2.74 -9.93
C VAL A 378 23.70 1.62 -10.94
N VAL A 379 22.56 0.96 -10.88
CA VAL A 379 22.15 -0.06 -11.84
C VAL A 379 21.19 0.55 -12.85
N ALA A 380 21.53 0.55 -14.12
CA ALA A 380 20.63 0.91 -15.20
C ALA A 380 19.75 -0.29 -15.55
N ASP A 381 18.44 -0.09 -15.54
CA ASP A 381 17.52 -1.13 -15.94
C ASP A 381 17.66 -1.50 -17.41
N ASN A 382 17.34 -2.76 -17.75
CA ASN A 382 17.32 -3.30 -19.11
C ASN A 382 15.89 -3.61 -19.59
N GLN A 383 14.88 -3.33 -18.76
CA GLN A 383 13.47 -3.47 -19.08
C GLN A 383 12.78 -2.10 -18.99
N PRO A 384 11.84 -1.80 -19.88
CA PRO A 384 10.97 -0.64 -19.72
C PRO A 384 10.07 -0.83 -18.49
N GLY A 385 9.62 0.26 -17.92
CA GLY A 385 8.69 0.27 -16.78
C GLY A 385 9.15 1.19 -15.65
N ASP A 386 8.51 0.98 -14.52
CA ASP A 386 8.65 1.79 -13.33
C ASP A 386 9.96 1.51 -12.59
N VAL A 387 10.37 2.43 -11.73
CA VAL A 387 11.52 2.23 -10.86
C VAL A 387 11.24 1.08 -9.89
N SER A 388 12.18 0.14 -9.82
CA SER A 388 12.11 -0.98 -8.86
C SER A 388 13.38 -1.01 -8.00
N GLY A 389 13.27 -1.62 -6.81
CA GLY A 389 14.42 -1.86 -5.94
C GLY A 389 15.41 -2.91 -6.47
N LEU A 390 16.49 -3.07 -5.72
CA LEU A 390 17.52 -4.10 -5.92
C LEU A 390 17.39 -5.14 -4.81
N SER A 391 16.90 -6.33 -5.16
CA SER A 391 16.79 -7.46 -4.22
C SER A 391 18.14 -8.13 -3.97
N GLY A 392 18.26 -8.76 -2.82
CA GLY A 392 19.42 -9.58 -2.42
C GLY A 392 19.76 -9.37 -0.95
N ASN A 393 20.60 -10.26 -0.42
CA ASN A 393 21.13 -10.16 0.93
C ASN A 393 22.59 -10.58 0.93
N ASP A 394 23.49 -9.65 1.24
CA ASP A 394 24.92 -9.90 1.44
C ASP A 394 25.46 -8.86 2.44
N PRO A 395 25.72 -9.27 3.67
CA PRO A 395 26.20 -8.35 4.72
C PRO A 395 27.63 -7.82 4.50
N SER A 396 28.36 -8.35 3.53
CA SER A 396 29.70 -7.87 3.15
C SER A 396 29.67 -6.62 2.28
N ILE A 397 28.52 -6.27 1.71
CA ILE A 397 28.37 -5.06 0.89
C ILE A 397 28.32 -3.83 1.79
N ALA A 398 29.27 -2.94 1.60
CA ALA A 398 29.45 -1.72 2.39
C ALA A 398 29.27 -0.43 1.57
N ILE A 399 28.85 -0.52 0.32
CA ILE A 399 28.57 0.62 -0.56
C ILE A 399 27.05 0.74 -0.82
N PRO A 400 26.49 1.96 -0.82
CA PRO A 400 25.11 2.16 -1.19
C PRO A 400 24.89 1.87 -2.68
N SER A 401 23.76 1.26 -2.99
CA SER A 401 23.38 0.86 -4.34
C SER A 401 21.97 1.31 -4.65
N VAL A 402 21.73 1.75 -5.88
CA VAL A 402 20.41 2.18 -6.35
C VAL A 402 20.17 1.72 -7.79
N ARG A 403 18.91 1.67 -8.18
CA ARG A 403 18.47 1.36 -9.54
C ARG A 403 17.76 2.56 -10.15
N VAL A 404 18.00 2.82 -11.43
CA VAL A 404 17.29 3.80 -12.24
C VAL A 404 16.52 3.10 -13.36
N THR A 405 15.51 3.76 -13.92
CA THR A 405 14.76 3.25 -15.08
C THR A 405 15.65 3.00 -16.28
N GLN A 406 15.18 2.21 -17.25
CA GLN A 406 15.87 2.01 -18.53
C GLN A 406 16.13 3.34 -19.25
N THR A 407 15.13 4.23 -19.28
CA THR A 407 15.22 5.54 -19.91
C THR A 407 16.27 6.43 -19.26
N ASP A 408 16.28 6.49 -17.92
CA ASP A 408 17.26 7.27 -17.18
C ASP A 408 18.67 6.68 -17.32
N GLY A 409 18.78 5.36 -17.29
CA GLY A 409 20.02 4.65 -17.55
C GLY A 409 20.61 4.98 -18.93
N ALA A 410 19.77 4.99 -19.96
CA ALA A 410 20.18 5.39 -21.30
C ALA A 410 20.68 6.85 -21.34
N ARG A 411 19.96 7.77 -20.69
CA ARG A 411 20.33 9.20 -20.58
C ARG A 411 21.68 9.39 -19.85
N LEU A 412 21.90 8.64 -18.78
CA LEU A 412 23.17 8.65 -18.06
C LEU A 412 24.33 8.12 -18.93
N LYS A 413 24.10 7.00 -19.64
CA LYS A 413 25.09 6.44 -20.56
C LYS A 413 25.47 7.41 -21.68
N GLU A 414 24.52 8.14 -22.25
CA GLU A 414 24.78 9.15 -23.26
C GLU A 414 25.71 10.25 -22.74
N ALA A 415 25.47 10.77 -21.54
CA ALA A 415 26.33 11.76 -20.90
C ALA A 415 27.79 11.25 -20.68
N LEU A 416 27.97 9.96 -20.56
CA LEU A 416 29.26 9.33 -20.31
C LEU A 416 30.03 8.95 -21.57
N GLN A 417 29.53 9.17 -22.79
CA GLN A 417 30.19 8.81 -24.04
C GLN A 417 31.52 9.53 -24.26
N ARG A 418 31.63 10.75 -23.75
CA ARG A 418 32.84 11.60 -23.95
C ARG A 418 33.83 11.57 -22.79
N ARG A 419 33.69 10.59 -21.86
CA ARG A 419 34.57 10.46 -20.70
C ARG A 419 35.99 10.07 -21.06
N SER A 420 36.96 10.41 -20.21
CA SER A 420 38.29 9.79 -20.20
C SER A 420 38.22 8.43 -19.43
N ARG A 421 39.36 7.73 -19.37
CA ARG A 421 39.45 6.45 -18.63
C ARG A 421 39.12 6.57 -17.14
N THR A 422 39.42 7.70 -16.52
CA THR A 422 39.31 7.88 -15.06
C THR A 422 38.43 9.07 -14.68
N ARG A 423 37.94 9.82 -15.64
CA ARG A 423 37.10 11.02 -15.40
C ARG A 423 35.98 11.12 -16.41
N SER A 424 34.77 11.26 -15.94
CA SER A 424 33.60 11.53 -16.77
C SER A 424 33.24 13.02 -16.85
N GLY A 425 33.53 13.78 -15.81
CA GLY A 425 33.00 15.13 -15.64
C GLY A 425 31.51 15.14 -15.26
N VAL A 426 30.90 13.96 -15.10
CA VAL A 426 29.55 13.73 -14.58
C VAL A 426 29.67 13.29 -13.13
N VAL A 427 29.04 13.96 -12.19
CA VAL A 427 29.10 13.68 -10.77
C VAL A 427 27.78 13.09 -10.32
N ALA A 428 27.80 11.92 -9.72
CA ALA A 428 26.68 11.28 -9.06
C ALA A 428 26.76 11.52 -7.55
N SER A 429 25.61 11.80 -6.94
CA SER A 429 25.43 11.96 -5.50
C SER A 429 24.27 11.07 -5.07
N LEU A 430 24.56 10.03 -4.30
CA LEU A 430 23.58 9.08 -3.75
C LEU A 430 23.23 9.52 -2.32
N GLY A 431 22.00 9.95 -2.09
CA GLY A 431 21.58 10.46 -0.80
C GLY A 431 20.06 10.59 -0.68
N LEU A 432 19.59 11.32 0.33
CA LEU A 432 18.17 11.60 0.52
C LEU A 432 17.83 12.98 -0.05
N ASN A 433 16.67 13.08 -0.66
CA ASN A 433 16.05 14.34 -1.03
C ASN A 433 15.21 14.84 0.16
N THR A 434 15.73 15.81 0.90
CA THR A 434 15.09 16.35 2.10
C THR A 434 13.89 17.24 1.81
N THR A 435 13.64 17.59 0.55
CA THR A 435 12.49 18.41 0.13
C THR A 435 11.31 17.57 -0.40
N ARG A 436 11.51 16.27 -0.56
CA ARG A 436 10.48 15.32 -1.02
C ARG A 436 10.45 14.10 -0.12
N LEU A 437 9.25 13.71 0.30
CA LEU A 437 9.04 12.48 1.05
C LEU A 437 8.86 11.29 0.10
N ALA A 438 9.26 10.11 0.55
CA ALA A 438 9.15 8.88 -0.22
C ALA A 438 7.68 8.53 -0.50
N GLY A 439 7.37 8.17 -1.73
CA GLY A 439 6.00 7.86 -2.14
C GLY A 439 5.05 9.07 -2.20
N THR A 440 5.58 10.30 -2.37
CA THR A 440 4.72 11.49 -2.52
C THR A 440 4.89 12.16 -3.87
N ASP A 441 3.85 12.89 -4.26
CA ASP A 441 3.91 13.83 -5.38
C ASP A 441 4.65 15.13 -5.00
N ALA A 442 4.73 16.06 -5.93
CA ALA A 442 5.42 17.35 -5.71
C ALA A 442 4.73 18.27 -4.68
N GLN A 443 3.48 18.00 -4.35
CA GLN A 443 2.69 18.73 -3.34
C GLN A 443 2.69 18.02 -1.97
N GLY A 444 3.42 16.91 -1.83
CA GLY A 444 3.52 16.16 -0.58
C GLY A 444 2.32 15.24 -0.29
N ARG A 445 1.49 14.92 -1.30
CA ARG A 445 0.39 13.98 -1.18
C ARG A 445 0.90 12.57 -1.46
N ILE A 446 0.46 11.58 -0.68
CA ILE A 446 0.83 10.18 -0.93
C ILE A 446 0.29 9.71 -2.28
N LEU A 447 1.15 8.99 -3.01
CA LEU A 447 0.80 8.37 -4.29
C LEU A 447 0.05 7.07 -4.08
N LEU A 448 -0.86 6.76 -4.99
CA LEU A 448 -1.51 5.44 -5.11
C LEU A 448 -0.69 4.54 -6.04
N TYR A 449 -0.92 3.24 -5.93
CA TYR A 449 -0.29 2.24 -6.79
C TYR A 449 -0.94 2.26 -8.18
N THR A 450 -0.21 2.83 -9.13
CA THR A 450 -0.62 2.97 -10.54
C THR A 450 0.48 2.44 -11.44
N PRO A 451 0.67 1.10 -11.47
CA PRO A 451 1.74 0.48 -12.26
C PRO A 451 1.48 0.66 -13.76
N SER A 452 2.55 0.73 -14.56
CA SER A 452 2.43 0.85 -16.02
C SER A 452 1.82 -0.39 -16.70
N ILE A 453 1.72 -1.50 -15.98
CA ILE A 453 1.00 -2.70 -16.37
C ILE A 453 -0.11 -2.95 -15.37
N TYR A 454 -1.35 -2.98 -15.82
CA TYR A 454 -2.52 -3.21 -14.97
C TYR A 454 -2.35 -4.46 -14.10
N SER A 455 -2.60 -4.31 -12.80
CA SER A 455 -2.53 -5.38 -11.80
C SER A 455 -3.89 -5.56 -11.14
N PRO A 456 -4.69 -6.55 -11.57
CA PRO A 456 -6.03 -6.77 -11.03
C PRO A 456 -6.04 -6.89 -9.50
N GLY A 457 -6.94 -6.17 -8.85
CA GLY A 457 -7.10 -6.16 -7.39
C GLY A 457 -6.05 -5.36 -6.63
N SER A 458 -5.00 -4.82 -7.32
CA SER A 458 -3.97 -4.02 -6.67
C SER A 458 -3.96 -2.56 -7.14
N THR A 459 -4.18 -2.35 -8.45
CA THR A 459 -4.18 -1.02 -9.07
C THR A 459 -5.18 -0.10 -8.37
N VAL A 460 -4.80 1.16 -8.13
CA VAL A 460 -5.60 2.24 -7.52
C VAL A 460 -6.00 2.02 -6.06
N SER A 461 -6.29 0.80 -5.65
CA SER A 461 -6.77 0.46 -4.30
C SER A 461 -5.63 0.13 -3.31
N HIS A 462 -4.42 0.61 -3.58
CA HIS A 462 -3.25 0.49 -2.70
C HIS A 462 -2.41 1.76 -2.72
N TYR A 463 -1.57 1.94 -1.70
CA TYR A 463 -0.50 2.92 -1.72
C TYR A 463 0.64 2.49 -2.65
N THR A 464 1.40 3.45 -3.13
CA THR A 464 2.62 3.20 -3.91
C THR A 464 3.66 2.40 -3.11
N THR A 465 4.39 1.51 -3.77
CA THR A 465 5.53 0.77 -3.20
C THR A 465 6.79 1.63 -2.97
N GLU A 466 6.70 2.93 -3.21
CA GLU A 466 7.79 3.87 -2.99
C GLU A 466 7.73 4.54 -1.62
N ALA A 467 6.66 4.32 -0.85
CA ALA A 467 6.51 4.87 0.48
C ALA A 467 7.60 4.31 1.43
N LYS A 468 8.10 5.15 2.34
CA LYS A 468 9.05 4.74 3.37
C LYS A 468 8.75 5.45 4.69
N PRO A 469 8.65 4.71 5.79
CA PRO A 469 8.60 3.23 5.85
C PRO A 469 7.47 2.67 4.99
N ASN A 470 7.55 1.37 4.68
CA ASN A 470 6.46 0.70 3.97
C ASN A 470 5.13 0.88 4.71
N GLN A 471 4.07 1.07 3.95
CA GLN A 471 2.72 1.28 4.48
C GLN A 471 1.90 0.00 4.42
N LEU A 472 1.00 -0.18 5.37
CA LEU A 472 0.17 -1.39 5.46
C LEU A 472 -0.56 -1.71 4.14
N MET A 473 -1.07 -0.69 3.47
CA MET A 473 -1.87 -0.85 2.24
C MET A 473 -1.03 -0.74 0.95
N GLU A 474 0.23 -1.19 0.96
CA GLU A 474 0.97 -1.47 -0.26
C GLU A 474 0.52 -2.82 -0.87
N PRO A 475 0.72 -3.05 -2.19
CA PRO A 475 0.28 -4.29 -2.86
C PRO A 475 0.95 -5.57 -2.34
N SER A 476 1.98 -5.45 -1.53
CA SER A 476 2.75 -6.56 -0.97
C SER A 476 2.96 -6.38 0.52
N ILE A 477 2.90 -7.48 1.26
CA ILE A 477 3.24 -7.49 2.67
C ILE A 477 4.76 -7.46 2.83
N ASN A 478 5.27 -6.46 3.54
CA ASN A 478 6.69 -6.23 3.79
C ASN A 478 7.04 -6.54 5.26
N ASP A 479 8.28 -6.99 5.51
CA ASP A 479 8.72 -7.45 6.83
C ASP A 479 8.82 -6.35 7.89
N ASP A 480 8.92 -5.08 7.48
CA ASP A 480 8.98 -3.92 8.38
C ASP A 480 7.60 -3.39 8.81
N LEU A 481 6.51 -3.92 8.25
CA LEU A 481 5.15 -3.59 8.66
C LEU A 481 4.93 -3.93 10.14
N THR A 482 4.06 -3.18 10.78
CA THR A 482 3.72 -3.37 12.20
C THR A 482 2.23 -3.65 12.35
N HIS A 483 1.78 -3.98 13.57
CA HIS A 483 0.35 -4.08 13.87
C HIS A 483 -0.28 -2.70 14.17
N GLU A 484 0.39 -1.61 13.84
CA GLU A 484 -0.09 -0.25 14.02
C GLU A 484 -0.65 0.28 12.69
N VAL A 485 -1.86 0.78 12.72
CA VAL A 485 -2.60 1.30 11.55
C VAL A 485 -2.74 2.83 11.57
N THR A 486 -1.99 3.49 12.46
CA THR A 486 -2.07 4.93 12.74
C THR A 486 -0.71 5.62 12.71
N PRO A 487 -0.65 6.94 12.50
CA PRO A 487 0.59 7.70 12.69
C PRO A 487 1.17 7.53 14.11
N PRO A 488 2.49 7.51 14.25
CA PRO A 488 3.50 7.84 13.24
C PRO A 488 3.96 6.65 12.38
N ARG A 489 3.30 5.52 12.41
CA ARG A 489 3.73 4.31 11.70
C ARG A 489 3.06 4.12 10.35
N ASP A 490 1.76 4.48 10.26
CA ASP A 490 0.95 4.11 9.09
C ASP A 490 -0.10 5.18 8.76
N LEU A 491 -0.46 5.30 7.48
CA LEU A 491 -1.42 6.26 6.95
C LEU A 491 -2.79 5.65 6.65
N THR A 492 -3.01 4.36 6.92
CA THR A 492 -4.26 3.67 6.57
C THR A 492 -5.46 4.25 7.32
N TYR A 493 -5.35 4.40 8.64
CA TYR A 493 -6.47 5.02 9.40
C TYR A 493 -6.73 6.48 9.02
N PRO A 494 -5.73 7.36 8.84
CA PRO A 494 -5.95 8.69 8.28
C PRO A 494 -6.73 8.70 6.96
N LEU A 495 -6.48 7.74 6.06
CA LEU A 495 -7.23 7.62 4.83
C LEU A 495 -8.68 7.20 5.08
N LEU A 496 -8.90 6.23 5.93
CA LEU A 496 -10.26 5.84 6.33
C LEU A 496 -11.02 7.00 6.97
N GLN A 497 -10.34 7.89 7.72
CA GLN A 497 -10.96 9.10 8.26
C GLN A 497 -11.36 10.10 7.16
N ASP A 498 -10.57 10.25 6.09
CA ASP A 498 -10.93 11.11 4.95
C ASP A 498 -12.23 10.65 4.29
N ILE A 499 -12.49 9.35 4.19
CA ILE A 499 -13.73 8.81 3.62
C ILE A 499 -14.90 8.74 4.61
N GLY A 500 -14.67 9.02 5.92
CA GLY A 500 -15.75 9.19 6.91
C GLY A 500 -15.75 8.28 8.14
N TRP A 501 -14.68 7.51 8.39
CA TRP A 501 -14.51 6.73 9.63
C TRP A 501 -14.23 7.57 10.88
#